data_4bcab33fc8cd1c02f2307aeb9ac68eb1
#
_entry.id   4bcab33fc8cd1c02f2307aeb9ac68eb1
#
_cell.length_a   1.000
_cell.length_b   1.000
_cell.length_c   1.000
_cell.angle_alpha   90.00
_cell.angle_beta   90.00
_cell.angle_gamma   90.00
#
_symmetry.space_group_name_H-M   'P 1'
#
loop_
_entity.id
_entity.type
_entity.pdbx_description
1 polymer ?
#
loop_
_entity_poly.entity_id
_entity_poly.type
_entity_poly.pdbx_seq_one_letter_code
_entity_poly.pdbx_strand_id
1 'polypeptide(L)'
;MKYCVLFVQILTCLFLSGISGLSGNRFDIVLRNVCIGGDANIPQDERIARVTSVLKSAAKCMKDSGFINYFGMQRFGKFHDTHDVGIAVLKGDFEQACEIILRVKENENHRCIAPREKWAKRFDGINMEDDKAVQIAEMQCAKVVQRELGRFMNCETSIVSSLARNPRDYKKAFGSIAKHMRSMFLHAYQSYIWNKAASHRITDGGSNEIRVGDLVLVEDKGLADGGNGTSGLKGKAVKEVTQDDVETCKYSITDVVLPLAGSKIEYPTDSTGDVYDDLLAEAGLGKEDFDKIGDRELAVGGDYRKIICKPSDVNFEIKLYTDPVQPIVKTDLMDVHNASLECVDVTDEVKKDETTINTEEKMIIGMVVGFTLPPSAYATIALREMTRRPTSSQYQTELSLEGDCEANLGKAKTESSYYGAS
;
A
#
# COMPACT_ATOMS: atom_id res chain seq x y z
N MET A 1 -18.79 -7.35 -5.65
CA MET A 1 -19.37 -6.48 -4.61
C MET A 1 -18.94 -5.05 -4.94
N LYS A 2 -19.86 -4.07 -5.01
CA LYS A 2 -19.54 -2.65 -5.14
C LYS A 2 -19.76 -1.99 -3.78
N TYR A 3 -18.93 -1.06 -3.40
CA TYR A 3 -19.05 -0.31 -2.15
C TYR A 3 -18.30 1.02 -2.30
N CYS A 4 -18.72 2.01 -1.55
CA CYS A 4 -18.03 3.26 -1.39
C CYS A 4 -17.36 3.28 0.00
N VAL A 5 -16.04 3.38 0.06
CA VAL A 5 -15.31 3.56 1.32
C VAL A 5 -15.28 5.05 1.63
N LEU A 6 -16.23 5.52 2.43
CA LEU A 6 -16.27 6.93 2.81
C LEU A 6 -15.37 7.25 4.02
N PHE A 7 -15.00 6.26 4.83
CA PHE A 7 -14.12 6.47 5.97
C PHE A 7 -13.38 5.18 6.33
N VAL A 8 -12.07 5.20 6.20
CA VAL A 8 -11.17 4.31 6.94
C VAL A 8 -10.80 5.07 8.20
N GLN A 9 -11.49 4.81 9.30
CA GLN A 9 -11.02 5.24 10.61
C GLN A 9 -9.86 4.31 10.97
N ILE A 10 -8.68 4.67 10.48
CA ILE A 10 -7.44 4.08 10.96
C ILE A 10 -7.26 4.67 12.35
N LEU A 11 -7.48 3.89 13.38
CA LEU A 11 -6.86 4.14 14.67
C LEU A 11 -5.36 4.12 14.42
N THR A 12 -4.81 5.29 14.11
CA THR A 12 -3.38 5.50 13.98
C THR A 12 -2.84 5.37 15.39
N CYS A 13 -2.46 4.15 15.77
CA CYS A 13 -1.48 4.00 16.83
C CYS A 13 -0.29 4.84 16.41
N LEU A 14 -0.07 5.93 17.14
CA LEU A 14 1.10 6.78 17.02
C LEU A 14 2.31 5.89 16.83
N PHE A 15 2.99 6.05 15.70
CA PHE A 15 4.31 5.49 15.46
C PHE A 15 5.28 6.16 16.47
N LEU A 16 5.27 5.66 17.68
CA LEU A 16 6.39 5.84 18.58
C LEU A 16 7.47 4.87 18.12
N SER A 17 8.35 5.37 17.28
CA SER A 17 9.59 4.70 16.93
C SER A 17 10.34 4.37 18.23
N GLY A 18 10.37 3.11 18.61
CA GLY A 18 11.11 2.64 19.77
C GLY A 18 10.37 1.69 20.72
N ILE A 19 9.07 1.44 20.57
CA ILE A 19 8.38 0.44 21.36
C ILE A 19 8.32 -0.87 20.56
N SER A 20 9.32 -1.69 20.74
CA SER A 20 9.34 -3.09 20.31
C SER A 20 8.30 -3.87 21.13
N GLY A 21 7.06 -4.00 20.63
CA GLY A 21 6.06 -4.73 21.39
C GLY A 21 4.66 -4.75 20.77
N LEU A 22 4.40 -4.03 19.70
CA LEU A 22 3.11 -4.10 19.02
C LEU A 22 3.03 -5.41 18.22
N SER A 23 2.13 -6.30 18.62
CA SER A 23 1.88 -7.59 17.95
C SER A 23 1.03 -7.44 16.68
N GLY A 24 0.43 -6.27 16.43
CA GLY A 24 -0.43 -5.99 15.29
C GLY A 24 -1.30 -4.77 15.48
N ASN A 25 -2.19 -4.52 14.51
CA ASN A 25 -3.15 -3.43 14.54
C ASN A 25 -4.57 -3.99 14.33
N ARG A 26 -5.52 -3.58 15.16
CA ARG A 26 -6.94 -3.80 14.97
C ARG A 26 -7.50 -2.75 14.02
N PHE A 27 -8.30 -3.19 13.06
CA PHE A 27 -9.02 -2.34 12.11
C PHE A 27 -10.51 -2.62 12.21
N ASP A 28 -11.31 -1.58 12.35
CA ASP A 28 -12.76 -1.61 12.18
C ASP A 28 -13.10 -0.60 11.08
N ILE A 29 -13.56 -1.11 9.94
CA ILE A 29 -13.67 -0.35 8.69
C ILE A 29 -15.11 -0.34 8.23
N VAL A 30 -15.62 0.87 7.97
CA VAL A 30 -16.98 1.07 7.46
C VAL A 30 -16.96 1.09 5.95
N LEU A 31 -17.72 0.20 5.34
CA LEU A 31 -18.02 0.19 3.91
C LEU A 31 -19.47 0.63 3.71
N ARG A 32 -19.68 1.68 2.93
CA ARG A 32 -20.99 2.27 2.67
C ARG A 32 -21.52 1.85 1.30
N ASN A 33 -22.85 1.88 1.14
CA ASN A 33 -23.54 1.57 -0.11
C ASN A 33 -23.08 0.23 -0.71
N VAL A 34 -23.10 -0.81 0.11
CA VAL A 34 -22.67 -2.16 -0.28
C VAL A 34 -23.71 -2.78 -1.17
N CYS A 35 -23.32 -3.22 -2.38
CA CYS A 35 -24.21 -3.90 -3.31
C CYS A 35 -23.47 -5.01 -4.06
N ILE A 36 -24.22 -5.98 -4.55
CA ILE A 36 -23.76 -7.04 -5.44
C ILE A 36 -24.34 -6.75 -6.83
N GLY A 37 -23.54 -6.97 -7.89
CA GLY A 37 -24.01 -6.70 -9.26
C GLY A 37 -25.29 -7.47 -9.58
N GLY A 38 -26.25 -6.81 -10.24
CA GLY A 38 -27.56 -7.37 -10.58
C GLY A 38 -28.65 -7.18 -9.53
N ASP A 39 -28.42 -6.41 -8.47
CA ASP A 39 -29.36 -6.24 -7.36
C ASP A 39 -30.42 -5.13 -7.57
N ALA A 40 -30.40 -4.42 -8.70
CA ALA A 40 -31.23 -3.23 -8.90
C ALA A 40 -32.75 -3.50 -8.79
N ASN A 41 -33.22 -4.70 -9.19
CA ASN A 41 -34.64 -5.09 -9.21
C ASN A 41 -35.00 -6.13 -8.16
N ILE A 42 -34.11 -6.41 -7.19
CA ILE A 42 -34.34 -7.44 -6.18
C ILE A 42 -34.92 -6.80 -4.90
N PRO A 43 -35.91 -7.42 -4.24
CA PRO A 43 -36.41 -6.97 -2.95
C PRO A 43 -35.29 -6.78 -1.92
N GLN A 44 -35.48 -5.84 -1.01
CA GLN A 44 -34.39 -5.45 -0.06
C GLN A 44 -33.98 -6.63 0.83
N ASP A 45 -34.91 -7.42 1.31
CA ASP A 45 -34.60 -8.57 2.17
C ASP A 45 -33.74 -9.62 1.43
N GLU A 46 -34.04 -9.86 0.16
CA GLU A 46 -33.23 -10.75 -0.66
C GLU A 46 -31.84 -10.18 -0.92
N ARG A 47 -31.71 -8.85 -1.14
CA ARG A 47 -30.43 -8.17 -1.27
C ARG A 47 -29.59 -8.33 0.01
N ILE A 48 -30.19 -8.12 1.18
CA ILE A 48 -29.53 -8.30 2.47
C ILE A 48 -29.04 -9.74 2.62
N ALA A 49 -29.91 -10.73 2.35
CA ALA A 49 -29.55 -12.14 2.44
C ALA A 49 -28.38 -12.51 1.52
N ARG A 50 -28.37 -12.02 0.27
CA ARG A 50 -27.28 -12.23 -0.69
C ARG A 50 -25.98 -11.59 -0.24
N VAL A 51 -26.02 -10.33 0.20
CA VAL A 51 -24.85 -9.63 0.74
C VAL A 51 -24.28 -10.38 1.94
N THR A 52 -25.13 -10.79 2.88
CA THR A 52 -24.75 -11.58 4.07
C THR A 52 -24.06 -12.89 3.68
N SER A 53 -24.62 -13.64 2.74
CA SER A 53 -24.06 -14.91 2.28
C SER A 53 -22.68 -14.74 1.66
N VAL A 54 -22.51 -13.74 0.79
CA VAL A 54 -21.22 -13.45 0.15
C VAL A 54 -20.19 -13.01 1.19
N LEU A 55 -20.59 -12.20 2.16
CA LEU A 55 -19.68 -11.73 3.22
C LEU A 55 -19.24 -12.85 4.15
N LYS A 56 -20.17 -13.74 4.55
CA LYS A 56 -19.82 -14.94 5.34
C LYS A 56 -18.78 -15.78 4.63
N SER A 57 -18.96 -16.00 3.32
CA SER A 57 -18.00 -16.75 2.51
C SER A 57 -16.66 -16.04 2.38
N ALA A 58 -16.66 -14.72 2.15
CA ALA A 58 -15.43 -13.93 2.04
C ALA A 58 -14.66 -13.88 3.37
N ALA A 59 -15.35 -13.66 4.49
CA ALA A 59 -14.74 -13.65 5.83
C ALA A 59 -14.16 -15.02 6.18
N LYS A 60 -14.86 -16.11 5.86
CA LYS A 60 -14.35 -17.47 6.04
C LYS A 60 -13.10 -17.71 5.20
N CYS A 61 -13.11 -17.35 3.93
CA CYS A 61 -11.95 -17.49 3.05
C CYS A 61 -10.75 -16.69 3.58
N MET A 62 -10.95 -15.44 4.02
CA MET A 62 -9.88 -14.63 4.63
C MET A 62 -9.30 -15.28 5.90
N LYS A 63 -10.14 -15.86 6.75
CA LYS A 63 -9.72 -16.53 7.98
C LYS A 63 -8.94 -17.80 7.68
N ASP A 64 -9.42 -18.63 6.74
CA ASP A 64 -8.87 -19.94 6.44
C ASP A 64 -7.62 -19.87 5.57
N SER A 65 -7.68 -19.11 4.47
CA SER A 65 -6.62 -19.01 3.46
C SER A 65 -5.76 -17.75 3.60
N GLY A 66 -6.26 -16.68 4.23
CA GLY A 66 -5.59 -15.40 4.27
C GLY A 66 -5.70 -14.63 2.94
N PHE A 67 -4.78 -13.72 2.73
CA PHE A 67 -4.66 -12.92 1.50
C PHE A 67 -3.19 -12.70 1.14
N ILE A 68 -2.93 -12.41 -0.13
CA ILE A 68 -1.57 -12.10 -0.59
C ILE A 68 -1.13 -10.79 0.06
N ASN A 69 0.00 -10.83 0.76
CA ASN A 69 0.49 -9.78 1.63
C ASN A 69 1.19 -8.63 0.85
N TYR A 70 0.58 -8.16 -0.24
CA TYR A 70 1.11 -7.06 -1.05
C TYR A 70 1.38 -5.80 -0.23
N PHE A 71 2.35 -5.03 -0.66
CA PHE A 71 2.48 -3.65 -0.21
C PHE A 71 1.38 -2.80 -0.85
N GLY A 72 0.68 -2.03 -0.03
CA GLY A 72 -0.40 -1.17 -0.48
C GLY A 72 0.09 0.09 -1.21
N MET A 73 -0.85 0.77 -1.89
CA MET A 73 -0.59 1.99 -2.66
C MET A 73 0.09 3.09 -1.86
N GLN A 74 -0.16 3.13 -0.54
CA GLN A 74 0.47 4.09 0.38
C GLN A 74 2.00 4.03 0.36
N ARG A 75 2.58 2.87 -0.03
CA ARG A 75 4.04 2.69 -0.18
C ARG A 75 4.59 3.41 -1.40
N PHE A 76 3.80 3.54 -2.45
CA PHE A 76 4.22 4.06 -3.76
C PHE A 76 3.88 5.54 -3.97
N GLY A 77 3.19 6.17 -2.99
CA GLY A 77 2.76 7.55 -3.06
C GLY A 77 1.54 7.76 -3.98
N LYS A 78 1.00 8.97 -3.95
CA LYS A 78 -0.20 9.35 -4.71
C LYS A 78 -0.03 9.18 -6.23
N PHE A 79 1.17 9.40 -6.73
CA PHE A 79 1.50 9.40 -8.16
C PHE A 79 2.20 8.12 -8.62
N HIS A 80 2.32 7.13 -7.73
CA HIS A 80 2.95 5.83 -8.00
C HIS A 80 4.40 5.90 -8.51
N ASP A 81 5.10 7.00 -8.29
CA ASP A 81 6.45 7.26 -8.77
C ASP A 81 7.53 7.25 -7.67
N THR A 82 7.16 6.88 -6.45
CA THR A 82 8.09 6.85 -5.31
C THR A 82 9.21 5.82 -5.51
N HIS A 83 8.93 4.70 -6.18
CA HIS A 83 9.92 3.67 -6.49
C HIS A 83 10.90 4.12 -7.58
N ASP A 84 10.49 4.97 -8.54
CA ASP A 84 11.37 5.52 -9.57
C ASP A 84 12.47 6.39 -8.96
N VAL A 85 12.12 7.17 -7.91
CA VAL A 85 13.11 7.91 -7.12
C VAL A 85 14.10 6.94 -6.47
N GLY A 86 13.62 5.82 -5.94
CA GLY A 86 14.46 4.78 -5.35
C GLY A 86 15.46 4.20 -6.34
N ILE A 87 15.02 3.92 -7.58
CA ILE A 87 15.87 3.45 -8.69
C ILE A 87 16.97 4.47 -9.00
N ALA A 88 16.60 5.74 -9.17
CA ALA A 88 17.56 6.80 -9.48
C ALA A 88 18.63 6.95 -8.37
N VAL A 89 18.21 6.86 -7.10
CA VAL A 89 19.13 6.91 -5.94
C VAL A 89 20.08 5.72 -5.93
N LEU A 90 19.61 4.50 -6.20
CA LEU A 90 20.45 3.29 -6.28
C LEU A 90 21.50 3.41 -7.39
N LYS A 91 21.16 4.03 -8.50
CA LYS A 91 22.09 4.35 -9.60
C LYS A 91 23.09 5.47 -9.25
N GLY A 92 22.89 6.18 -8.16
CA GLY A 92 23.63 7.38 -7.85
C GLY A 92 23.25 8.61 -8.68
N ASP A 93 22.17 8.51 -9.46
CA ASP A 93 21.64 9.60 -10.27
C ASP A 93 20.72 10.51 -9.44
N PHE A 94 21.36 11.35 -8.63
CA PHE A 94 20.64 12.27 -7.75
C PHE A 94 19.95 13.41 -8.53
N GLU A 95 20.41 13.74 -9.73
CA GLU A 95 19.73 14.69 -10.61
C GLU A 95 18.38 14.13 -11.01
N GLN A 96 18.34 12.94 -11.57
CA GLN A 96 17.09 12.26 -11.94
C GLN A 96 16.17 12.06 -10.72
N ALA A 97 16.71 11.70 -9.56
CA ALA A 97 15.93 11.55 -8.33
C ALA A 97 15.22 12.85 -7.95
N CYS A 98 15.92 13.99 -8.00
CA CYS A 98 15.33 15.30 -7.72
C CYS A 98 14.33 15.72 -8.79
N GLU A 99 14.59 15.43 -10.07
CA GLU A 99 13.67 15.75 -11.18
C GLU A 99 12.35 14.98 -11.04
N ILE A 100 12.38 13.69 -10.71
CA ILE A 100 11.15 12.91 -10.46
C ILE A 100 10.31 13.52 -9.34
N ILE A 101 10.96 14.00 -8.27
CA ILE A 101 10.26 14.64 -7.15
C ILE A 101 9.67 15.99 -7.57
N LEU A 102 10.39 16.77 -8.39
CA LEU A 102 10.02 18.13 -8.78
C LEU A 102 9.15 18.20 -10.05
N ARG A 103 9.06 17.13 -10.85
CA ARG A 103 8.29 17.13 -12.11
C ARG A 103 6.81 17.47 -11.90
N VAL A 104 6.16 18.00 -12.93
CA VAL A 104 4.70 18.18 -12.98
C VAL A 104 4.03 16.81 -12.88
N LYS A 105 2.96 16.73 -12.09
CA LYS A 105 2.23 15.48 -11.85
C LYS A 105 0.78 15.62 -12.28
N GLU A 106 0.25 14.57 -12.89
CA GLU A 106 -1.14 14.52 -13.32
C GLU A 106 -2.10 14.58 -12.13
N ASN A 107 -3.22 15.23 -12.29
CA ASN A 107 -4.27 15.34 -11.25
C ASN A 107 -3.78 15.90 -9.90
N GLU A 108 -2.73 16.73 -9.92
CA GLU A 108 -2.28 17.46 -8.75
C GLU A 108 -3.09 18.75 -8.56
N ASN A 109 -3.10 19.26 -7.32
CA ASN A 109 -3.72 20.57 -7.04
C ASN A 109 -3.02 21.67 -7.84
N HIS A 110 -3.78 22.56 -8.48
CA HIS A 110 -3.24 23.66 -9.30
C HIS A 110 -2.21 24.53 -8.55
N ARG A 111 -2.31 24.66 -7.23
CA ARG A 111 -1.32 25.39 -6.41
C ARG A 111 0.04 24.69 -6.35
N CYS A 112 0.09 23.38 -6.58
CA CYS A 112 1.33 22.61 -6.64
C CYS A 112 1.88 22.58 -8.08
N ILE A 113 1.01 22.67 -9.08
CA ILE A 113 1.38 22.61 -10.50
C ILE A 113 2.24 23.82 -10.90
N ALA A 114 1.80 25.04 -10.59
CA ALA A 114 2.49 26.25 -11.03
C ALA A 114 3.99 26.34 -10.64
N PRO A 115 4.42 26.05 -9.39
CA PRO A 115 5.83 26.01 -9.07
C PRO A 115 6.59 24.89 -9.80
N ARG A 116 5.97 23.75 -10.07
CA ARG A 116 6.59 22.63 -10.83
C ARG A 116 6.75 22.99 -12.30
N GLU A 117 5.79 23.66 -12.92
CA GLU A 117 5.89 24.16 -14.30
C GLU A 117 7.01 25.18 -14.45
N LYS A 118 7.18 26.08 -13.47
CA LYS A 118 8.29 27.03 -13.45
C LYS A 118 9.62 26.30 -13.37
N TRP A 119 9.72 25.29 -12.49
CA TRP A 119 10.91 24.47 -12.40
C TRP A 119 11.24 23.75 -13.72
N ALA A 120 10.25 23.17 -14.36
CA ALA A 120 10.40 22.47 -15.64
C ALA A 120 10.95 23.40 -16.75
N LYS A 121 10.60 24.68 -16.72
CA LYS A 121 11.01 25.70 -17.70
C LYS A 121 12.28 26.45 -17.32
N ARG A 122 13.03 26.04 -16.25
CA ARG A 122 14.16 26.77 -15.70
C ARG A 122 15.31 27.03 -16.67
N PHE A 123 15.39 26.24 -17.73
CA PHE A 123 16.44 26.36 -18.75
C PHE A 123 15.93 26.86 -20.09
N ASP A 124 14.67 27.30 -20.19
CA ASP A 124 14.12 27.85 -21.42
C ASP A 124 14.91 29.07 -21.86
N GLY A 125 15.45 29.03 -23.09
CA GLY A 125 16.28 30.10 -23.65
C GLY A 125 17.69 30.20 -23.10
N ILE A 126 18.16 29.24 -22.29
CA ILE A 126 19.50 29.18 -21.75
C ILE A 126 20.39 28.33 -22.67
N ASN A 127 21.61 28.84 -22.95
CA ASN A 127 22.61 28.01 -23.62
C ASN A 127 23.15 26.95 -22.65
N MET A 128 22.86 25.69 -22.91
CA MET A 128 23.23 24.56 -22.05
C MET A 128 24.75 24.26 -22.06
N GLU A 129 25.52 24.84 -22.99
CA GLU A 129 26.99 24.74 -23.02
C GLU A 129 27.65 25.77 -22.10
N ASP A 130 26.93 26.78 -21.67
CA ASP A 130 27.40 27.77 -20.70
C ASP A 130 27.04 27.35 -19.28
N ASP A 131 27.97 26.65 -18.63
CA ASP A 131 27.78 26.16 -17.24
C ASP A 131 27.41 27.27 -16.24
N LYS A 132 27.95 28.48 -16.43
CA LYS A 132 27.62 29.61 -15.55
C LYS A 132 26.18 30.09 -15.77
N ALA A 133 25.76 30.19 -17.03
CA ALA A 133 24.38 30.58 -17.34
C ALA A 133 23.37 29.55 -16.80
N VAL A 134 23.67 28.24 -16.95
CA VAL A 134 22.86 27.16 -16.41
C VAL A 134 22.77 27.20 -14.88
N GLN A 135 23.90 27.41 -14.18
CA GLN A 135 23.90 27.50 -12.71
C GLN A 135 23.13 28.74 -12.22
N ILE A 136 23.27 29.87 -12.88
CA ILE A 136 22.55 31.11 -12.53
C ILE A 136 21.04 30.92 -12.74
N ALA A 137 20.64 30.34 -13.87
CA ALA A 137 19.22 30.09 -14.21
C ALA A 137 18.58 29.16 -13.19
N GLU A 138 19.24 28.03 -12.87
CA GLU A 138 18.76 27.08 -11.85
C GLU A 138 18.63 27.75 -10.48
N MET A 139 19.65 28.47 -10.02
CA MET A 139 19.63 29.17 -8.75
C MET A 139 18.50 30.22 -8.67
N GLN A 140 18.30 31.00 -9.73
CA GLN A 140 17.23 32.01 -9.78
C GLN A 140 15.85 31.37 -9.75
N CYS A 141 15.66 30.34 -10.57
CA CYS A 141 14.41 29.59 -10.60
C CYS A 141 14.13 28.93 -9.24
N ALA A 142 15.12 28.28 -8.64
CA ALA A 142 14.98 27.67 -7.32
C ALA A 142 14.53 28.67 -6.25
N LYS A 143 15.06 29.91 -6.25
CA LYS A 143 14.62 30.97 -5.32
C LYS A 143 13.18 31.40 -5.54
N VAL A 144 12.72 31.41 -6.79
CA VAL A 144 11.32 31.75 -7.12
C VAL A 144 10.39 30.61 -6.67
N VAL A 145 10.70 29.39 -7.08
CA VAL A 145 9.92 28.19 -6.76
C VAL A 145 9.82 27.97 -5.25
N GLN A 146 10.91 28.18 -4.51
CA GLN A 146 10.94 28.05 -3.04
C GLN A 146 9.88 28.93 -2.34
N ARG A 147 9.58 30.11 -2.86
CA ARG A 147 8.61 31.03 -2.26
C ARG A 147 7.17 30.62 -2.56
N GLU A 148 6.97 29.86 -3.62
CA GLU A 148 5.64 29.47 -4.10
C GLU A 148 5.22 28.08 -3.61
N LEU A 149 6.19 27.24 -3.17
CA LEU A 149 5.90 25.91 -2.67
C LEU A 149 5.06 25.94 -1.39
N GLY A 150 4.02 25.09 -1.37
CA GLY A 150 3.12 24.96 -0.23
C GLY A 150 3.79 24.26 0.97
N ARG A 151 3.24 24.49 2.15
CA ARG A 151 3.76 23.90 3.43
C ARG A 151 3.82 22.37 3.44
N PHE A 152 3.08 21.69 2.56
CA PHE A 152 3.03 20.23 2.50
C PHE A 152 4.05 19.63 1.52
N MET A 153 4.77 20.46 0.77
CA MET A 153 5.78 20.03 -0.22
C MET A 153 7.17 20.03 0.40
N ASN A 154 7.36 19.22 1.43
CA ASN A 154 8.59 19.25 2.24
C ASN A 154 9.82 18.77 1.49
N CYS A 155 9.70 17.71 0.67
CA CYS A 155 10.82 17.20 -0.13
C CYS A 155 11.24 18.22 -1.19
N GLU A 156 10.26 18.74 -1.93
CA GLU A 156 10.45 19.75 -2.96
C GLU A 156 11.11 21.01 -2.38
N THR A 157 10.58 21.49 -1.25
CA THR A 157 11.14 22.67 -0.56
C THR A 157 12.58 22.44 -0.12
N SER A 158 12.91 21.25 0.39
CA SER A 158 14.28 20.91 0.78
C SER A 158 15.22 20.94 -0.43
N ILE A 159 14.84 20.30 -1.53
CA ILE A 159 15.62 20.24 -2.77
C ILE A 159 15.88 21.65 -3.31
N VAL A 160 14.80 22.42 -3.58
CA VAL A 160 14.96 23.74 -4.19
C VAL A 160 15.71 24.74 -3.28
N SER A 161 15.54 24.60 -1.95
CA SER A 161 16.30 25.42 -0.98
C SER A 161 17.79 25.11 -1.00
N SER A 162 18.18 23.88 -1.27
CA SER A 162 19.56 23.47 -1.45
C SER A 162 20.11 23.97 -2.78
N LEU A 163 19.39 23.78 -3.88
CA LEU A 163 19.80 24.21 -5.22
C LEU A 163 19.86 25.75 -5.36
N ALA A 164 19.02 26.48 -4.63
CA ALA A 164 19.11 27.94 -4.54
C ALA A 164 20.43 28.46 -3.95
N ARG A 165 21.11 27.63 -3.17
CA ARG A 165 22.42 27.94 -2.54
C ARG A 165 23.60 27.30 -3.27
N ASN A 166 23.40 26.10 -3.76
CA ASN A 166 24.42 25.29 -4.43
C ASN A 166 23.78 24.69 -5.70
N PRO A 167 23.73 25.47 -6.81
CA PRO A 167 23.15 24.98 -8.06
C PRO A 167 23.95 23.78 -8.58
N ARG A 168 23.27 22.85 -9.22
CA ARG A 168 23.79 21.59 -9.79
C ARG A 168 24.32 20.57 -8.76
N ASP A 169 24.31 20.86 -7.46
CA ASP A 169 24.71 19.90 -6.42
C ASP A 169 23.50 19.06 -5.96
N TYR A 170 23.02 18.21 -6.87
CA TYR A 170 21.84 17.37 -6.64
C TYR A 170 22.05 16.34 -5.54
N LYS A 171 23.26 15.82 -5.36
CA LYS A 171 23.59 14.93 -4.25
C LYS A 171 23.32 15.59 -2.90
N LYS A 172 23.78 16.82 -2.75
CA LYS A 172 23.54 17.63 -1.55
C LYS A 172 22.07 18.03 -1.43
N ALA A 173 21.42 18.34 -2.55
CA ALA A 173 20.00 18.68 -2.59
C ALA A 173 19.13 17.50 -2.13
N PHE A 174 19.35 16.30 -2.64
CA PHE A 174 18.67 15.08 -2.19
C PHE A 174 19.00 14.78 -0.71
N GLY A 175 20.26 14.92 -0.30
CA GLY A 175 20.71 14.76 1.09
C GLY A 175 20.03 15.69 2.08
N SER A 176 19.49 16.84 1.63
CA SER A 176 18.74 17.79 2.48
C SER A 176 17.32 17.33 2.84
N ILE A 177 16.79 16.33 2.15
CA ILE A 177 15.51 15.69 2.47
C ILE A 177 15.67 14.92 3.79
N ALA A 178 14.64 14.94 4.64
CA ALA A 178 14.64 14.22 5.90
C ALA A 178 14.95 12.71 5.71
N LYS A 179 15.78 12.13 6.56
CA LYS A 179 16.30 10.75 6.44
C LYS A 179 15.19 9.72 6.21
N HIS A 180 14.10 9.79 7.00
CA HIS A 180 12.98 8.84 6.88
C HIS A 180 12.30 8.89 5.49
N MET A 181 12.23 10.08 4.86
CA MET A 181 11.70 10.23 3.51
C MET A 181 12.65 9.66 2.47
N ARG A 182 13.97 9.90 2.63
CA ARG A 182 14.99 9.32 1.73
C ARG A 182 14.95 7.79 1.75
N SER A 183 14.88 7.20 2.95
CA SER A 183 14.74 5.74 3.11
C SER A 183 13.43 5.21 2.51
N MET A 184 12.34 5.98 2.56
CA MET A 184 11.06 5.57 2.00
C MET A 184 11.14 5.34 0.49
N PHE A 185 11.92 6.12 -0.26
CA PHE A 185 12.09 5.93 -1.70
C PHE A 185 12.73 4.56 -2.01
N LEU A 186 13.77 4.20 -1.28
CA LEU A 186 14.45 2.90 -1.44
C LEU A 186 13.53 1.74 -1.06
N HIS A 187 12.82 1.86 0.06
CA HIS A 187 11.84 0.86 0.48
C HIS A 187 10.67 0.74 -0.50
N ALA A 188 10.30 1.80 -1.22
CA ALA A 188 9.28 1.72 -2.26
C ALA A 188 9.74 0.83 -3.42
N TYR A 189 11.00 0.96 -3.87
CA TYR A 189 11.52 0.09 -4.93
C TYR A 189 11.63 -1.37 -4.47
N GLN A 190 12.14 -1.64 -3.26
CA GLN A 190 12.11 -2.99 -2.69
C GLN A 190 10.71 -3.59 -2.67
N SER A 191 9.71 -2.77 -2.29
CA SER A 191 8.31 -3.19 -2.22
C SER A 191 7.70 -3.44 -3.61
N TYR A 192 8.13 -2.68 -4.62
CA TYR A 192 7.74 -2.88 -6.01
C TYR A 192 8.23 -4.24 -6.52
N ILE A 193 9.53 -4.52 -6.38
CA ILE A 193 10.11 -5.82 -6.76
C ILE A 193 9.39 -6.95 -6.03
N TRP A 194 9.20 -6.81 -4.72
CA TRP A 194 8.53 -7.82 -3.91
C TRP A 194 7.10 -8.11 -4.40
N ASN A 195 6.33 -7.07 -4.71
CA ASN A 195 4.96 -7.24 -5.23
C ASN A 195 4.95 -7.99 -6.56
N LYS A 196 5.89 -7.70 -7.46
CA LYS A 196 6.05 -8.41 -8.74
C LYS A 196 6.43 -9.87 -8.53
N ALA A 197 7.43 -10.15 -7.70
CA ALA A 197 7.86 -11.50 -7.37
C ALA A 197 6.74 -12.31 -6.69
N ALA A 198 5.98 -11.71 -5.77
CA ALA A 198 4.82 -12.36 -5.16
C ALA A 198 3.73 -12.69 -6.18
N SER A 199 3.44 -11.77 -7.12
CA SER A 199 2.49 -12.03 -8.21
C SER A 199 2.95 -13.19 -9.08
N HIS A 200 4.22 -13.22 -9.48
CA HIS A 200 4.78 -14.30 -10.27
C HIS A 200 4.67 -15.64 -9.54
N ARG A 201 5.12 -15.71 -8.27
CA ARG A 201 5.07 -16.94 -7.45
C ARG A 201 3.65 -17.50 -7.33
N ILE A 202 2.65 -16.65 -7.16
CA ILE A 202 1.24 -17.07 -7.05
C ILE A 202 0.66 -17.49 -8.40
N THR A 203 1.02 -16.81 -9.49
CA THR A 203 0.51 -17.11 -10.83
C THR A 203 1.10 -18.40 -11.38
N ASP A 204 2.40 -18.60 -11.20
CA ASP A 204 3.15 -19.75 -11.72
C ASP A 204 2.94 -21.03 -10.89
N GLY A 205 2.79 -20.91 -9.56
CA GLY A 205 2.76 -22.05 -8.66
C GLY A 205 1.51 -22.20 -7.80
N GLY A 206 0.49 -21.36 -8.02
CA GLY A 206 -0.72 -21.39 -7.21
C GLY A 206 -0.55 -20.77 -5.82
N SER A 207 -1.68 -20.43 -5.21
CA SER A 207 -1.74 -19.76 -3.91
C SER A 207 -1.77 -20.71 -2.72
N ASN A 208 -1.80 -22.01 -2.94
CA ASN A 208 -2.06 -22.99 -1.88
C ASN A 208 -0.93 -24.02 -1.68
N GLU A 209 0.02 -24.10 -2.59
CA GLU A 209 1.04 -25.14 -2.59
C GLU A 209 2.44 -24.59 -2.38
N ILE A 210 3.20 -25.29 -1.56
CA ILE A 210 4.62 -25.06 -1.35
C ILE A 210 5.42 -25.78 -2.44
N ARG A 211 6.56 -25.21 -2.84
CA ARG A 211 7.43 -25.76 -3.88
C ARG A 211 8.87 -25.89 -3.38
N VAL A 212 9.62 -26.78 -4.01
CA VAL A 212 11.07 -26.83 -3.89
C VAL A 212 11.65 -25.51 -4.38
N GLY A 213 12.58 -24.94 -3.63
CA GLY A 213 13.15 -23.62 -3.92
C GLY A 213 12.46 -22.45 -3.23
N ASP A 214 11.24 -22.63 -2.66
CA ASP A 214 10.63 -21.62 -1.79
C ASP A 214 11.51 -21.36 -0.57
N LEU A 215 11.47 -20.15 -0.06
CA LEU A 215 12.15 -19.77 1.18
C LEU A 215 11.17 -19.78 2.36
N VAL A 216 11.59 -20.32 3.51
CA VAL A 216 10.82 -20.32 4.75
C VAL A 216 11.68 -19.82 5.91
N LEU A 217 11.02 -19.20 6.91
CA LEU A 217 11.67 -18.77 8.14
C LEU A 217 11.65 -19.90 9.16
N VAL A 218 12.82 -20.30 9.65
CA VAL A 218 13.01 -21.29 10.70
C VAL A 218 13.60 -20.64 11.94
N GLU A 219 13.27 -21.18 13.12
CA GLU A 219 13.90 -20.71 14.37
C GLU A 219 15.38 -21.11 14.39
N ASP A 220 16.24 -20.13 14.52
CA ASP A 220 17.68 -20.37 14.70
C ASP A 220 18.02 -20.33 16.18
N LYS A 221 18.24 -21.52 16.76
CA LYS A 221 18.62 -21.68 18.15
C LYS A 221 20.05 -21.16 18.46
N GLY A 222 20.84 -20.84 17.42
CA GLY A 222 22.21 -20.35 17.56
C GLY A 222 22.33 -18.82 17.64
N LEU A 223 21.31 -18.07 17.21
CA LEU A 223 21.33 -16.59 17.16
C LEU A 223 20.63 -15.93 18.36
N ALA A 224 20.52 -16.61 19.50
CA ALA A 224 19.80 -16.11 20.68
C ALA A 224 20.40 -14.84 21.31
N ASP A 225 21.62 -14.40 20.93
CA ASP A 225 22.23 -13.19 21.49
C ASP A 225 23.14 -12.46 20.48
N GLY A 226 22.79 -11.19 20.17
CA GLY A 226 23.79 -10.21 19.75
C GLY A 226 23.77 -9.69 18.30
N GLY A 227 22.79 -9.99 17.47
CA GLY A 227 22.69 -9.40 16.14
C GLY A 227 21.95 -8.05 16.12
N ASN A 228 22.65 -6.99 15.73
CA ASN A 228 22.08 -5.64 15.44
C ASN A 228 21.22 -5.68 14.19
N GLY A 229 20.20 -6.58 14.17
CA GLY A 229 19.25 -6.75 13.06
C GLY A 229 18.09 -5.77 13.20
N THR A 230 18.04 -4.83 12.31
CA THR A 230 16.83 -4.06 11.99
C THR A 230 15.74 -5.02 11.53
N SER A 231 14.60 -5.01 12.23
CA SER A 231 13.32 -5.70 11.93
C SER A 231 13.24 -7.22 12.11
N GLY A 232 12.10 -7.66 12.50
CA GLY A 232 11.36 -8.94 12.45
C GLY A 232 12.06 -10.31 12.53
N LEU A 233 13.33 -10.40 12.20
CA LEU A 233 14.11 -11.66 12.07
C LEU A 233 14.90 -12.08 13.32
N LYS A 234 14.70 -11.44 14.47
CA LYS A 234 15.43 -11.83 15.69
C LYS A 234 15.23 -13.32 15.99
N GLY A 235 16.30 -14.09 15.90
CA GLY A 235 16.31 -15.53 16.18
C GLY A 235 15.71 -16.40 15.06
N LYS A 236 15.65 -15.91 13.81
CA LYS A 236 15.19 -16.69 12.66
C LYS A 236 16.24 -16.73 11.57
N ALA A 237 16.44 -17.91 11.01
CA ALA A 237 17.22 -18.14 9.80
C ALA A 237 16.28 -18.41 8.62
N VAL A 238 16.77 -18.22 7.42
CA VAL A 238 16.07 -18.60 6.19
C VAL A 238 16.53 -19.99 5.78
N LYS A 239 15.60 -20.79 5.31
CA LYS A 239 15.86 -22.11 4.76
C LYS A 239 15.16 -22.26 3.43
N GLU A 240 15.85 -22.80 2.44
CA GLU A 240 15.25 -23.25 1.20
C GLU A 240 14.48 -24.57 1.40
N VAL A 241 13.29 -24.65 0.83
CA VAL A 241 12.43 -25.83 0.87
C VAL A 241 12.98 -26.91 -0.03
N THR A 242 13.18 -28.09 0.52
CA THR A 242 13.67 -29.27 -0.20
C THR A 242 12.53 -30.17 -0.66
N GLN A 243 12.82 -31.14 -1.52
CA GLN A 243 11.85 -32.15 -1.95
C GLN A 243 11.25 -32.93 -0.77
N ASP A 244 12.08 -33.28 0.20
CA ASP A 244 11.64 -33.97 1.42
C ASP A 244 10.68 -33.14 2.28
N ASP A 245 10.93 -31.82 2.39
CA ASP A 245 10.04 -30.89 3.10
C ASP A 245 8.65 -30.80 2.40
N VAL A 246 8.60 -30.91 1.06
CA VAL A 246 7.35 -30.93 0.29
C VAL A 246 6.61 -32.25 0.51
N GLU A 247 7.29 -33.40 0.36
CA GLU A 247 6.71 -34.73 0.50
C GLU A 247 6.19 -35.00 1.92
N THR A 248 6.87 -34.48 2.94
CA THR A 248 6.45 -34.57 4.33
C THR A 248 5.44 -33.53 4.77
N CYS A 249 5.01 -32.62 3.86
CA CYS A 249 4.10 -31.50 4.15
C CYS A 249 4.54 -30.70 5.39
N LYS A 250 5.85 -30.48 5.57
CA LYS A 250 6.43 -29.87 6.75
C LYS A 250 6.08 -28.41 6.91
N TYR A 251 5.94 -27.70 5.80
CA TYR A 251 5.61 -26.28 5.74
C TYR A 251 4.35 -26.07 4.91
N SER A 252 3.74 -24.90 5.05
CA SER A 252 2.58 -24.46 4.27
C SER A 252 2.91 -23.16 3.52
N ILE A 253 2.07 -22.77 2.56
CA ILE A 253 2.22 -21.51 1.83
C ILE A 253 2.27 -20.28 2.78
N THR A 254 1.68 -20.36 3.96
CA THR A 254 1.71 -19.28 4.97
C THR A 254 3.07 -19.14 5.66
N ASP A 255 3.98 -20.09 5.47
CA ASP A 255 5.33 -20.04 6.00
C ASP A 255 6.32 -19.51 4.98
N VAL A 256 5.93 -19.51 3.70
CA VAL A 256 6.76 -19.03 2.60
C VAL A 256 6.98 -17.52 2.71
N VAL A 257 8.24 -17.13 2.53
CA VAL A 257 8.68 -15.74 2.52
C VAL A 257 9.37 -15.40 1.22
N LEU A 258 9.27 -14.15 0.82
CA LEU A 258 10.08 -13.58 -0.27
C LEU A 258 10.96 -12.47 0.28
N PRO A 259 12.19 -12.33 -0.25
CA PRO A 259 13.10 -11.28 0.16
C PRO A 259 12.65 -9.91 -0.32
N LEU A 260 12.84 -8.90 0.51
CA LEU A 260 12.93 -7.51 0.09
C LEU A 260 14.33 -7.31 -0.46
N ALA A 261 14.45 -6.94 -1.72
CA ALA A 261 15.74 -6.83 -2.41
C ALA A 261 16.76 -6.05 -1.58
N GLY A 262 17.95 -6.60 -1.45
CA GLY A 262 19.00 -6.03 -0.60
C GLY A 262 20.29 -6.83 -0.73
N SER A 263 21.33 -6.42 -0.01
CA SER A 263 22.68 -6.96 -0.11
C SER A 263 22.96 -8.19 0.76
N LYS A 264 22.16 -8.39 1.82
CA LYS A 264 22.43 -9.40 2.85
C LYS A 264 21.31 -10.40 3.00
N ILE A 265 20.80 -10.88 1.89
CA ILE A 265 19.64 -11.77 1.82
C ILE A 265 19.89 -12.90 0.82
N GLU A 266 19.20 -14.01 1.04
CA GLU A 266 19.13 -15.12 0.10
C GLU A 266 17.89 -14.91 -0.79
N TYR A 267 18.04 -15.20 -2.07
CA TYR A 267 16.97 -15.13 -3.06
C TYR A 267 16.49 -16.56 -3.37
N PRO A 268 15.21 -16.75 -3.75
CA PRO A 268 14.74 -18.05 -4.24
C PRO A 268 15.60 -18.52 -5.43
N THR A 269 15.75 -19.83 -5.55
CA THR A 269 16.55 -20.45 -6.65
C THR A 269 15.68 -20.91 -7.80
N ASP A 270 14.36 -20.72 -7.69
CA ASP A 270 13.36 -21.04 -8.74
C ASP A 270 13.08 -19.84 -9.65
N SER A 271 12.09 -19.96 -10.56
CA SER A 271 11.62 -18.91 -11.46
C SER A 271 11.25 -17.59 -10.76
N THR A 272 10.95 -17.64 -9.45
CA THR A 272 10.69 -16.44 -8.67
C THR A 272 11.97 -15.63 -8.42
N GLY A 273 13.11 -16.32 -8.30
CA GLY A 273 14.42 -15.68 -8.20
C GLY A 273 14.79 -14.93 -9.49
N ASP A 274 14.46 -15.51 -10.66
CA ASP A 274 14.71 -14.88 -11.96
C ASP A 274 13.98 -13.54 -12.08
N VAL A 275 12.78 -13.40 -11.51
CA VAL A 275 12.02 -12.14 -11.51
C VAL A 275 12.79 -11.00 -10.83
N TYR A 276 13.54 -11.30 -9.75
CA TYR A 276 14.38 -10.30 -9.11
C TYR A 276 15.50 -9.83 -10.02
N ASP A 277 16.16 -10.76 -10.70
CA ASP A 277 17.26 -10.46 -11.60
C ASP A 277 16.76 -9.67 -12.83
N ASP A 278 15.64 -10.06 -13.43
CA ASP A 278 15.02 -9.36 -14.55
C ASP A 278 14.63 -7.92 -14.19
N LEU A 279 13.94 -7.70 -13.07
CA LEU A 279 13.50 -6.36 -12.64
C LEU A 279 14.69 -5.45 -12.28
N LEU A 280 15.75 -6.01 -11.71
CA LEU A 280 16.97 -5.26 -11.45
C LEU A 280 17.68 -4.91 -12.74
N ALA A 281 17.79 -5.87 -13.69
CA ALA A 281 18.39 -5.65 -15.00
C ALA A 281 17.62 -4.61 -15.84
N GLU A 282 16.27 -4.67 -15.85
CA GLU A 282 15.41 -3.65 -16.49
C GLU A 282 15.67 -2.25 -15.92
N ALA A 283 15.90 -2.17 -14.62
CA ALA A 283 16.27 -0.92 -13.98
C ALA A 283 17.76 -0.56 -14.20
N GLY A 284 18.56 -1.38 -14.86
CA GLY A 284 20.01 -1.21 -15.03
C GLY A 284 20.76 -1.27 -13.69
N LEU A 285 20.32 -2.16 -12.80
CA LEU A 285 20.88 -2.41 -11.47
C LEU A 285 21.23 -3.90 -11.32
N GLY A 286 22.08 -4.19 -10.34
CA GLY A 286 22.37 -5.53 -9.86
C GLY A 286 22.14 -5.64 -8.34
N LYS A 287 22.18 -6.86 -7.83
CA LYS A 287 22.05 -7.11 -6.37
C LYS A 287 23.13 -6.39 -5.56
N GLU A 288 24.31 -6.22 -6.14
CA GLU A 288 25.46 -5.54 -5.54
C GLU A 288 25.26 -4.02 -5.37
N ASP A 289 24.33 -3.40 -6.12
CA ASP A 289 24.12 -1.95 -6.04
C ASP A 289 23.47 -1.53 -4.71
N PHE A 290 22.83 -2.45 -4.01
CA PHE A 290 22.33 -2.21 -2.66
C PHE A 290 23.44 -2.03 -1.62
N ASP A 291 24.66 -2.53 -1.89
CA ASP A 291 25.86 -2.32 -1.05
C ASP A 291 26.62 -1.06 -1.39
N LYS A 292 26.56 -0.64 -2.66
CA LYS A 292 27.37 0.46 -3.21
C LYS A 292 26.91 1.85 -2.78
N ILE A 293 25.74 1.97 -2.14
CA ILE A 293 25.30 3.26 -1.60
C ILE A 293 26.30 3.66 -0.51
N GLY A 294 27.27 4.53 -0.87
CA GLY A 294 28.34 4.97 0.02
C GLY A 294 27.88 5.79 1.23
N ASP A 295 26.60 5.98 1.39
CA ASP A 295 25.94 6.58 2.54
C ASP A 295 25.34 5.48 3.41
N ARG A 296 25.94 5.22 4.57
CA ARG A 296 25.43 4.27 5.56
C ARG A 296 23.96 4.53 5.95
N GLU A 297 23.49 5.76 5.75
CA GLU A 297 22.11 6.13 6.04
C GLU A 297 21.11 5.62 5.00
N LEU A 298 21.58 5.30 3.80
CA LEU A 298 20.78 4.79 2.69
C LEU A 298 21.00 3.30 2.44
N ALA A 299 21.89 2.65 3.19
CA ALA A 299 22.16 1.22 3.03
C ALA A 299 20.90 0.38 3.33
N VAL A 300 20.54 -0.49 2.40
CA VAL A 300 19.37 -1.38 2.49
C VAL A 300 19.85 -2.83 2.52
N GLY A 301 19.90 -3.42 3.72
CA GLY A 301 20.38 -4.79 3.92
C GLY A 301 19.42 -5.88 3.40
N GLY A 302 18.17 -5.51 3.13
CA GLY A 302 17.10 -6.44 2.84
C GLY A 302 16.42 -6.99 4.08
N ASP A 303 15.32 -7.72 3.89
CA ASP A 303 14.52 -8.38 4.91
C ASP A 303 13.65 -9.45 4.22
N TYR A 304 12.89 -10.22 4.98
CA TYR A 304 11.97 -11.22 4.43
C TYR A 304 10.53 -10.94 4.83
N ARG A 305 9.60 -11.14 3.89
CA ARG A 305 8.18 -10.91 4.09
C ARG A 305 7.38 -12.11 3.65
N LYS A 306 6.44 -12.55 4.50
CA LYS A 306 5.52 -13.65 4.19
C LYS A 306 4.65 -13.29 2.99
N ILE A 307 4.48 -14.25 2.05
CA ILE A 307 3.62 -14.07 0.87
C ILE A 307 2.16 -14.00 1.30
N ILE A 308 1.73 -14.83 2.26
CA ILE A 308 0.35 -14.87 2.74
C ILE A 308 0.28 -14.25 4.13
N CYS A 309 -0.70 -13.38 4.32
CA CYS A 309 -1.09 -12.81 5.61
C CYS A 309 -2.45 -13.40 6.02
N LYS A 310 -2.51 -13.99 7.21
CA LYS A 310 -3.78 -14.41 7.83
C LYS A 310 -4.20 -13.37 8.87
N PRO A 311 -5.34 -12.70 8.68
CA PRO A 311 -5.89 -11.84 9.72
C PRO A 311 -6.44 -12.67 10.87
N SER A 312 -6.39 -12.12 12.08
CA SER A 312 -7.12 -12.66 13.24
C SER A 312 -8.34 -11.80 13.56
N ASP A 313 -9.22 -12.33 14.41
CA ASP A 313 -10.42 -11.65 14.92
C ASP A 313 -11.31 -11.07 13.81
N VAL A 314 -11.44 -11.81 12.70
CA VAL A 314 -12.25 -11.40 11.55
C VAL A 314 -13.72 -11.47 11.92
N ASN A 315 -14.40 -10.33 11.89
CA ASN A 315 -15.86 -10.21 12.08
C ASN A 315 -16.42 -9.21 11.07
N PHE A 316 -17.74 -9.24 10.91
CA PHE A 316 -18.44 -8.22 10.15
C PHE A 316 -19.85 -8.05 10.70
N GLU A 317 -20.39 -6.84 10.52
CA GLU A 317 -21.77 -6.49 10.87
C GLU A 317 -22.41 -5.79 9.69
N ILE A 318 -23.67 -6.08 9.44
CA ILE A 318 -24.46 -5.40 8.41
C ILE A 318 -25.33 -4.36 9.09
N LYS A 319 -25.26 -3.13 8.60
CA LYS A 319 -26.02 -1.98 9.11
C LYS A 319 -26.93 -1.46 8.00
N LEU A 320 -28.18 -1.16 8.34
CA LEU A 320 -29.09 -0.47 7.45
C LEU A 320 -29.19 1.00 7.90
N TYR A 321 -29.13 1.92 6.95
CA TYR A 321 -29.17 3.35 7.19
C TYR A 321 -29.85 4.08 6.02
N THR A 322 -30.35 5.30 6.26
CA THR A 322 -31.07 6.10 5.27
C THR A 322 -30.28 7.28 4.76
N ASP A 323 -29.53 7.95 5.63
CA ASP A 323 -28.71 9.11 5.29
C ASP A 323 -27.26 8.70 4.96
N PRO A 324 -26.75 8.94 3.74
CA PRO A 324 -25.37 8.64 3.34
C PRO A 324 -24.29 9.18 4.28
N VAL A 325 -24.53 10.24 5.01
CA VAL A 325 -23.55 10.88 5.92
C VAL A 325 -23.72 10.50 7.39
N GLN A 326 -24.81 9.81 7.76
CA GLN A 326 -25.01 9.45 9.18
C GLN A 326 -23.92 8.49 9.68
N PRO A 327 -23.52 8.59 10.95
CA PRO A 327 -22.60 7.64 11.58
C PRO A 327 -23.25 6.24 11.67
N ILE A 328 -22.53 5.20 11.28
CA ILE A 328 -22.97 3.78 11.41
C ILE A 328 -22.10 2.98 12.38
N VAL A 329 -21.05 3.61 12.91
CA VAL A 329 -20.22 3.08 14.00
C VAL A 329 -20.09 4.15 15.05
N LYS A 330 -20.20 3.80 16.33
CA LYS A 330 -19.88 4.71 17.41
C LYS A 330 -18.41 5.05 17.42
N THR A 331 -18.11 6.32 17.61
CA THR A 331 -16.76 6.79 17.89
C THR A 331 -16.57 6.94 19.39
N ASP A 332 -15.32 6.93 19.87
CA ASP A 332 -15.00 7.16 21.28
C ASP A 332 -15.61 8.48 21.80
N LEU A 333 -15.66 9.50 20.93
CA LEU A 333 -16.28 10.79 21.27
C LEU A 333 -17.81 10.65 21.46
N MET A 334 -18.47 9.83 20.66
CA MET A 334 -19.91 9.55 20.81
C MET A 334 -20.19 8.79 22.10
N ASP A 335 -19.32 7.85 22.48
CA ASP A 335 -19.44 7.11 23.73
C ASP A 335 -19.26 8.05 24.94
N VAL A 336 -18.28 8.96 24.90
CA VAL A 336 -18.09 9.97 25.94
C VAL A 336 -19.32 10.87 26.11
N HIS A 337 -20.00 11.19 25.01
CA HIS A 337 -21.21 12.04 25.04
C HIS A 337 -22.51 11.23 25.15
N ASN A 338 -22.47 9.92 25.37
CA ASN A 338 -23.63 9.03 25.40
C ASN A 338 -24.58 9.18 24.19
N ALA A 339 -24.02 9.48 23.03
CA ALA A 339 -24.78 9.63 21.79
C ALA A 339 -25.27 8.25 21.27
N SER A 340 -26.52 8.18 20.79
CA SER A 340 -27.08 6.98 20.16
C SER A 340 -26.80 6.94 18.68
N LEU A 341 -26.76 5.73 18.09
CA LEU A 341 -26.74 5.52 16.65
C LEU A 341 -28.16 5.33 16.13
N GLU A 342 -28.47 5.95 15.00
CA GLU A 342 -29.76 5.83 14.31
C GLU A 342 -29.75 4.77 13.19
N CYS A 343 -28.86 3.79 13.25
CA CYS A 343 -28.81 2.70 12.29
C CYS A 343 -29.38 1.40 12.90
N VAL A 344 -29.93 0.54 12.04
CA VAL A 344 -30.50 -0.76 12.43
C VAL A 344 -29.47 -1.86 12.16
N ASP A 345 -29.19 -2.66 13.19
CA ASP A 345 -28.32 -3.83 13.08
C ASP A 345 -29.09 -5.00 12.46
N VAL A 346 -28.55 -5.59 11.43
CA VAL A 346 -29.06 -6.84 10.86
C VAL A 346 -28.20 -7.97 11.43
N THR A 347 -28.56 -8.44 12.63
CA THR A 347 -27.94 -9.64 13.23
C THR A 347 -28.56 -10.92 12.66
N ASP A 348 -27.87 -12.06 12.80
CA ASP A 348 -28.28 -13.37 12.27
C ASP A 348 -29.64 -13.90 12.79
N GLU A 349 -30.22 -13.25 13.77
CA GLU A 349 -31.55 -13.53 14.31
C GLU A 349 -32.46 -12.32 14.04
N VAL A 350 -33.03 -12.26 12.84
CA VAL A 350 -34.24 -11.45 12.65
C VAL A 350 -35.35 -12.17 13.44
N LYS A 351 -35.41 -11.91 14.73
CA LYS A 351 -36.65 -12.10 15.48
C LYS A 351 -37.63 -11.11 14.86
N LYS A 352 -38.69 -11.66 14.29
CA LYS A 352 -39.87 -10.95 13.81
C LYS A 352 -40.57 -10.27 15.01
N ASP A 353 -39.95 -9.20 15.53
CA ASP A 353 -40.68 -8.22 16.29
C ASP A 353 -41.05 -7.10 15.32
N GLU A 354 -42.37 -6.98 15.12
CA GLU A 354 -43.03 -5.96 14.33
C GLU A 354 -42.71 -4.54 14.83
N THR A 355 -41.47 -4.10 14.69
CA THR A 355 -41.16 -2.68 14.73
C THR A 355 -41.44 -2.17 13.33
N THR A 356 -42.50 -1.44 13.17
CA THR A 356 -42.99 -0.77 11.97
C THR A 356 -41.86 0.08 11.34
N ILE A 357 -41.07 -0.56 10.49
CA ILE A 357 -40.17 0.17 9.62
C ILE A 357 -41.07 0.80 8.56
N ASN A 358 -41.17 2.11 8.53
CA ASN A 358 -41.88 2.84 7.51
C ASN A 358 -41.32 2.43 6.14
N THR A 359 -42.09 1.69 5.36
CA THR A 359 -41.72 0.96 4.15
C THR A 359 -41.46 1.84 2.93
N GLU A 360 -41.42 3.16 3.07
CA GLU A 360 -41.21 4.12 1.95
C GLU A 360 -39.80 4.65 1.79
N GLU A 361 -38.93 4.55 2.78
CA GLU A 361 -37.55 5.05 2.67
C GLU A 361 -36.60 3.96 2.15
N LYS A 362 -35.91 4.25 1.05
CA LYS A 362 -34.88 3.39 0.46
C LYS A 362 -33.71 3.23 1.43
N MET A 363 -33.64 2.12 2.14
CA MET A 363 -32.55 1.83 3.05
C MET A 363 -31.27 1.44 2.28
N ILE A 364 -30.16 1.97 2.73
CA ILE A 364 -28.83 1.72 2.19
C ILE A 364 -28.14 0.65 3.05
N ILE A 365 -27.47 -0.31 2.41
CA ILE A 365 -26.74 -1.35 3.11
C ILE A 365 -25.33 -0.86 3.39
N GLY A 366 -24.97 -0.80 4.66
CA GLY A 366 -23.60 -0.61 5.13
C GLY A 366 -23.03 -1.90 5.70
N MET A 367 -21.71 -1.93 5.84
CA MET A 367 -21.00 -3.03 6.48
C MET A 367 -19.87 -2.48 7.35
N VAL A 368 -19.74 -3.03 8.53
CA VAL A 368 -18.54 -2.84 9.38
C VAL A 368 -17.74 -4.12 9.30
N VAL A 369 -16.47 -4.01 8.91
CA VAL A 369 -15.54 -5.13 8.86
C VAL A 369 -14.47 -4.93 9.91
N GLY A 370 -14.34 -5.87 10.82
CA GLY A 370 -13.31 -5.87 11.84
C GLY A 370 -12.29 -6.98 11.62
N PHE A 371 -11.00 -6.69 11.77
CA PHE A 371 -9.93 -7.68 11.76
C PHE A 371 -8.64 -7.12 12.38
N THR A 372 -7.79 -8.01 12.87
CA THR A 372 -6.45 -7.70 13.36
C THR A 372 -5.41 -8.17 12.36
N LEU A 373 -4.48 -7.30 11.99
CA LEU A 373 -3.36 -7.61 11.09
C LEU A 373 -2.03 -7.54 11.83
N PRO A 374 -1.07 -8.40 11.48
CA PRO A 374 0.30 -8.29 11.98
C PRO A 374 0.96 -6.98 11.50
N PRO A 375 2.07 -6.56 12.11
CA PRO A 375 2.83 -5.40 11.66
C PRO A 375 3.19 -5.50 10.17
N SER A 376 3.20 -4.35 9.50
CA SER A 376 3.53 -4.23 8.06
C SER A 376 2.52 -4.83 7.08
N ALA A 377 1.39 -5.38 7.52
CA ALA A 377 0.28 -5.76 6.65
C ALA A 377 -0.67 -4.56 6.41
N TYR A 378 -1.34 -4.55 5.26
CA TYR A 378 -2.15 -3.41 4.80
C TYR A 378 -3.64 -3.76 4.79
N ALA A 379 -4.43 -3.04 5.58
CA ALA A 379 -5.88 -3.20 5.62
C ALA A 379 -6.54 -2.94 4.24
N THR A 380 -6.00 -2.01 3.45
CA THR A 380 -6.47 -1.74 2.09
C THR A 380 -6.30 -2.95 1.17
N ILE A 381 -5.24 -3.72 1.35
CA ILE A 381 -5.02 -4.97 0.59
C ILE A 381 -5.99 -6.05 1.04
N ALA A 382 -6.19 -6.23 2.36
CA ALA A 382 -7.19 -7.15 2.90
C ALA A 382 -8.58 -6.85 2.34
N LEU A 383 -9.00 -5.58 2.31
CA LEU A 383 -10.27 -5.15 1.73
C LEU A 383 -10.35 -5.43 0.23
N ARG A 384 -9.28 -5.14 -0.53
CA ARG A 384 -9.22 -5.42 -1.97
C ARG A 384 -9.43 -6.91 -2.26
N GLU A 385 -8.74 -7.77 -1.52
CA GLU A 385 -8.87 -9.22 -1.68
C GLU A 385 -10.27 -9.73 -1.29
N MET A 386 -10.85 -9.20 -0.20
CA MET A 386 -12.20 -9.56 0.24
C MET A 386 -13.28 -9.13 -0.76
N THR A 387 -13.14 -7.93 -1.32
CA THR A 387 -14.16 -7.31 -2.15
C THR A 387 -13.95 -7.51 -3.64
N ARG A 388 -12.73 -7.89 -4.04
CA ARG A 388 -12.29 -8.00 -5.44
C ARG A 388 -12.47 -6.67 -6.21
N ARG A 389 -12.21 -5.54 -5.54
CA ARG A 389 -12.35 -4.19 -6.11
C ARG A 389 -11.14 -3.33 -5.77
N PRO A 390 -10.76 -2.40 -6.66
CA PRO A 390 -9.72 -1.41 -6.37
C PRO A 390 -10.05 -0.59 -5.12
N THR A 391 -9.03 -0.29 -4.34
CA THR A 391 -9.13 0.56 -3.15
C THR A 391 -8.48 1.93 -3.36
N SER A 392 -8.21 2.31 -4.62
CA SER A 392 -7.66 3.63 -4.97
C SER A 392 -8.65 4.74 -4.64
N SER A 393 -8.13 5.89 -4.18
CA SER A 393 -8.97 7.06 -3.87
C SER A 393 -9.74 7.53 -5.11
N GLN A 394 -9.12 7.46 -6.30
CA GLN A 394 -9.77 7.83 -7.55
C GLN A 394 -10.98 6.95 -7.84
N TYR A 395 -10.80 5.61 -7.80
CA TYR A 395 -11.90 4.66 -8.01
C TYR A 395 -13.04 4.84 -7.00
N GLN A 396 -12.70 5.08 -5.73
CA GLN A 396 -13.70 5.31 -4.68
C GLN A 396 -14.44 6.64 -4.87
N THR A 397 -13.76 7.68 -5.35
CA THR A 397 -14.40 8.97 -5.68
C THR A 397 -15.35 8.83 -6.86
N GLU A 398 -14.93 8.15 -7.92
CA GLU A 398 -15.78 7.86 -9.09
C GLU A 398 -17.03 7.08 -8.70
N LEU A 399 -16.91 6.05 -7.84
CA LEU A 399 -18.04 5.31 -7.31
C LEU A 399 -19.00 6.18 -6.49
N SER A 400 -18.48 7.18 -5.76
CA SER A 400 -19.30 8.09 -4.96
C SER A 400 -20.10 9.07 -5.82
N LEU A 401 -19.55 9.47 -6.95
CA LEU A 401 -20.16 10.45 -7.86
C LEU A 401 -21.23 9.83 -8.79
N GLU A 402 -21.10 8.55 -9.14
CA GLU A 402 -21.96 7.91 -10.14
C GLU A 402 -23.28 7.36 -9.60
N GLY A 403 -23.50 7.32 -8.28
CA GLY A 403 -24.79 7.00 -7.63
C GLY A 403 -25.47 5.68 -8.01
N ASP A 404 -25.11 5.07 -9.13
CA ASP A 404 -25.71 3.86 -9.68
C ASP A 404 -24.80 2.64 -9.67
N CYS A 405 -25.29 1.55 -9.07
CA CYS A 405 -24.54 0.30 -8.94
C CYS A 405 -24.24 -0.42 -10.29
N GLU A 406 -24.94 -0.11 -11.36
CA GLU A 406 -24.83 -0.85 -12.63
C GLU A 406 -23.83 -0.28 -13.65
N ALA A 407 -23.59 1.03 -13.66
CA ALA A 407 -22.78 1.70 -14.67
C ALA A 407 -21.28 1.35 -14.63
N ASN A 408 -20.78 0.80 -13.53
CA ASN A 408 -19.33 0.66 -13.27
C ASN A 408 -18.74 -0.75 -13.46
N LEU A 409 -19.53 -1.75 -13.87
CA LEU A 409 -19.02 -3.11 -14.11
C LEU A 409 -18.03 -3.19 -15.29
N GLY A 410 -18.09 -2.26 -16.23
CA GLY A 410 -17.22 -2.21 -17.41
C GLY A 410 -15.83 -1.61 -17.14
N LYS A 411 -15.74 -0.60 -16.27
CA LYS A 411 -14.50 0.17 -16.03
C LYS A 411 -13.48 -0.54 -15.13
N ALA A 412 -13.91 -1.43 -14.25
CA ALA A 412 -13.02 -2.19 -13.36
C ALA A 412 -12.08 -3.17 -14.10
N LYS A 413 -12.33 -3.44 -15.39
CA LYS A 413 -11.46 -4.30 -16.22
C LYS A 413 -10.19 -3.62 -16.68
N THR A 414 -10.14 -2.29 -16.71
CA THR A 414 -8.98 -1.53 -17.21
C THR A 414 -7.91 -1.26 -16.14
N GLU A 415 -8.25 -1.23 -14.85
CA GLU A 415 -7.26 -1.03 -13.78
C GLU A 415 -6.55 -2.31 -13.33
N SER A 416 -7.04 -3.49 -13.71
CA SER A 416 -6.35 -4.77 -13.50
C SER A 416 -4.96 -4.82 -14.18
N SER A 417 -4.73 -4.01 -15.21
CA SER A 417 -3.45 -3.92 -15.91
C SER A 417 -2.34 -3.20 -15.13
N TYR A 418 -2.68 -2.40 -14.10
CA TYR A 418 -1.68 -1.68 -13.29
C TYR A 418 -1.03 -2.51 -12.19
N TYR A 419 -1.57 -3.69 -11.86
CA TYR A 419 -1.07 -4.54 -10.77
C TYR A 419 -0.61 -5.93 -11.22
N GLY A 420 -0.15 -6.06 -12.45
CA GLY A 420 0.59 -7.25 -12.86
C GLY A 420 -0.27 -8.33 -13.49
N ALA A 421 -0.63 -8.09 -14.72
CA ALA A 421 -0.77 -9.10 -15.76
C ALA A 421 -0.19 -8.47 -17.04
N SER A 422 1.10 -8.54 -17.20
CA SER A 422 1.88 -8.67 -18.43
C SER A 422 3.34 -8.84 -18.02
#